data_ae1a5c76e7ac98cad44b2744410625bd
#
_entry.id   ae1a5c76e7ac98cad44b2744410625bd
#
_cell.length_a   1.000
_cell.length_b   1.000
_cell.length_c   1.000
_cell.angle_alpha   90.00
_cell.angle_beta   90.00
_cell.angle_gamma   90.00
#
_symmetry.space_group_name_H-M   'P 1'
#
loop_
_entity.id
_entity.type
_entity.pdbx_description
1 polymer ?
#
loop_
_entity_poly.entity_id
_entity_poly.type
_entity_poly.pdbx_seq_one_letter_code
_entity_poly.pdbx_strand_id
1 'polypeptide(L)'
;SLIGQTLREIEIICIDDGSTDRSGEILDEYAEKDKRIRVVHQDNGGYGKAMNAGLHFAQGEYIGVVESDDFAAPEMFSQLYKAAVQNRAQIVKSNYYRYWDKPKEKIKKEPLLKYLPYKQVIHPWAYQRLFRIQPSIWSGIYQRAFLEQNQIAFLETPGAAYQDTSFTFKVFAIT
;
A
#
# COMPACT_ATOMS: atom_id res chain seq x y z
N SER A 1 13.56 -1.59 -2.56
CA SER A 1 13.31 -0.99 -1.23
C SER A 1 12.73 -2.01 -0.25
N LEU A 2 11.82 -2.90 -0.68
CA LEU A 2 11.13 -3.85 0.20
C LEU A 2 12.06 -4.90 0.83
N ILE A 3 13.02 -5.43 0.08
CA ILE A 3 14.01 -6.40 0.58
C ILE A 3 14.81 -5.84 1.77
N GLY A 4 15.07 -4.53 1.75
CA GLY A 4 15.83 -3.81 2.77
C GLY A 4 15.03 -3.35 3.99
N GLN A 5 13.76 -3.74 4.14
CA GLN A 5 12.96 -3.33 5.29
C GLN A 5 13.52 -3.87 6.61
N THR A 6 13.45 -3.06 7.66
CA THR A 6 13.88 -3.45 9.01
C THR A 6 12.94 -4.46 9.67
N LEU A 7 11.65 -4.46 9.31
CA LEU A 7 10.72 -5.53 9.63
C LEU A 7 11.06 -6.74 8.76
N ARG A 8 11.53 -7.83 9.38
CA ARG A 8 11.96 -9.03 8.65
C ARG A 8 10.82 -10.00 8.37
N GLU A 9 9.82 -10.03 9.23
CA GLU A 9 8.65 -10.89 9.13
C GLU A 9 7.62 -10.25 8.19
N ILE A 10 7.96 -10.18 6.90
CA ILE A 10 7.10 -9.71 5.81
C ILE A 10 7.09 -10.73 4.69
N GLU A 11 5.98 -10.84 4.01
CA GLU A 11 5.88 -11.39 2.67
C GLU A 11 5.84 -10.25 1.66
N ILE A 12 6.37 -10.48 0.48
CA ILE A 12 6.40 -9.49 -0.61
C ILE A 12 5.71 -10.15 -1.80
N ILE A 13 4.49 -9.71 -2.11
CA ILE A 13 3.69 -10.24 -3.22
C ILE A 13 3.81 -9.26 -4.37
N CYS A 14 4.44 -9.71 -5.45
CA CYS A 14 4.58 -8.94 -6.68
C CYS A 14 3.55 -9.42 -7.69
N ILE A 15 2.66 -8.54 -8.12
CA ILE A 15 1.68 -8.85 -9.16
C ILE A 15 2.19 -8.29 -10.48
N ASP A 16 2.50 -9.20 -11.39
CA ASP A 16 2.83 -8.88 -12.79
C ASP A 16 1.56 -8.99 -13.63
N ASP A 17 0.94 -7.85 -13.92
CA ASP A 17 -0.32 -7.75 -14.65
C ASP A 17 -0.09 -7.75 -16.18
N GLY A 18 0.63 -8.75 -16.66
CA GLY A 18 0.90 -8.96 -18.07
C GLY A 18 1.93 -8.00 -18.66
N SER A 19 3.05 -7.79 -17.98
CA SER A 19 4.15 -6.96 -18.48
C SER A 19 4.68 -7.51 -19.81
N THR A 20 4.96 -6.62 -20.75
CA THR A 20 5.50 -6.96 -22.07
C THR A 20 6.99 -6.67 -22.20
N ASP A 21 7.58 -6.12 -21.15
CA ASP A 21 9.02 -5.86 -21.01
C ASP A 21 9.68 -6.89 -20.07
N ARG A 22 10.90 -6.60 -19.63
CA ARG A 22 11.63 -7.51 -18.74
C ARG A 22 11.19 -7.46 -17.26
N SER A 23 10.09 -6.80 -16.94
CA SER A 23 9.65 -6.67 -15.54
C SER A 23 9.37 -8.03 -14.90
N GLY A 24 8.64 -8.92 -15.60
CA GLY A 24 8.37 -10.28 -15.11
C GLY A 24 9.63 -11.08 -14.83
N GLU A 25 10.60 -11.08 -15.78
CA GLU A 25 11.89 -11.76 -15.61
C GLU A 25 12.67 -11.23 -14.39
N ILE A 26 12.67 -9.91 -14.20
CA ILE A 26 13.34 -9.27 -13.06
C ILE A 26 12.68 -9.69 -11.74
N LEU A 27 11.36 -9.78 -11.68
CA LEU A 27 10.65 -10.22 -10.49
C LEU A 27 11.00 -11.67 -10.14
N ASP A 28 11.07 -12.56 -11.13
CA ASP A 28 11.46 -13.97 -10.94
C ASP A 28 12.89 -14.09 -10.43
N GLU A 29 13.82 -13.32 -11.00
CA GLU A 29 15.21 -13.27 -10.51
C GLU A 29 15.31 -12.87 -9.03
N TYR A 30 14.43 -11.96 -8.57
CA TYR A 30 14.38 -11.55 -7.17
C TYR A 30 13.71 -12.61 -6.29
N ALA A 31 12.70 -13.30 -6.77
CA ALA A 31 12.04 -14.39 -6.04
C ALA A 31 12.99 -15.59 -5.80
N GLU A 32 13.88 -15.88 -6.74
CA GLU A 32 14.92 -16.89 -6.55
C GLU A 32 15.90 -16.54 -5.42
N LYS A 33 16.17 -15.24 -5.22
CA LYS A 33 17.17 -14.72 -4.25
C LYS A 33 16.60 -14.48 -2.86
N ASP A 34 15.29 -14.21 -2.74
CA ASP A 34 14.64 -13.91 -1.46
C ASP A 34 13.31 -14.65 -1.33
N LYS A 35 13.28 -15.64 -0.45
CA LYS A 35 12.10 -16.52 -0.23
C LYS A 35 10.86 -15.80 0.30
N ARG A 36 10.98 -14.54 0.71
CA ARG A 36 9.85 -13.71 1.10
C ARG A 36 9.08 -13.17 -0.11
N ILE A 37 9.69 -13.23 -1.30
CA ILE A 37 9.09 -12.74 -2.54
C ILE A 37 8.29 -13.87 -3.19
N ARG A 38 7.06 -13.57 -3.51
CA ARG A 38 6.16 -14.36 -4.33
C ARG A 38 5.73 -13.55 -5.54
N VAL A 39 5.95 -14.08 -6.72
CA VAL A 39 5.48 -13.46 -7.97
C VAL A 39 4.19 -14.14 -8.42
N VAL A 40 3.25 -13.35 -8.89
CA VAL A 40 2.01 -13.81 -9.51
C VAL A 40 1.92 -13.15 -10.87
N HIS A 41 2.10 -13.96 -11.92
CA HIS A 41 1.90 -13.53 -13.30
C HIS A 41 0.43 -13.75 -13.68
N GLN A 42 -0.18 -12.75 -14.29
CA GLN A 42 -1.54 -12.83 -14.80
C GLN A 42 -1.68 -12.10 -16.14
N ASP A 43 -2.71 -12.43 -16.90
CA ASP A 43 -3.08 -11.64 -18.06
C ASP A 43 -3.51 -10.23 -17.61
N ASN A 44 -3.12 -9.21 -18.39
CA ASN A 44 -3.44 -7.83 -18.07
C ASN A 44 -4.93 -7.64 -17.82
N GLY A 45 -5.25 -7.32 -16.59
CA GLY A 45 -6.63 -7.11 -16.12
C GLY A 45 -6.87 -5.71 -15.58
N GLY A 46 -5.82 -4.89 -15.58
CA GLY A 46 -5.82 -3.51 -15.10
C GLY A 46 -5.64 -3.39 -13.59
N TYR A 47 -5.40 -2.16 -13.16
CA TYR A 47 -4.99 -1.83 -11.80
C TYR A 47 -5.84 -2.47 -10.70
N GLY A 48 -7.17 -2.35 -10.77
CA GLY A 48 -8.07 -2.88 -9.74
C GLY A 48 -7.98 -4.40 -9.59
N LYS A 49 -7.88 -5.14 -10.72
CA LYS A 49 -7.72 -6.59 -10.70
C LYS A 49 -6.38 -7.01 -10.14
N ALA A 50 -5.29 -6.33 -10.52
CA ALA A 50 -3.96 -6.58 -9.98
C ALA A 50 -3.93 -6.36 -8.46
N MET A 51 -4.52 -5.25 -7.99
CA MET A 51 -4.62 -4.96 -6.56
C MET A 51 -5.43 -6.01 -5.79
N ASN A 52 -6.56 -6.44 -6.35
CA ASN A 52 -7.39 -7.50 -5.74
C ASN A 52 -6.67 -8.84 -5.71
N ALA A 53 -5.88 -9.17 -6.73
CA ALA A 53 -5.02 -10.35 -6.71
C ALA A 53 -4.01 -10.27 -5.55
N GLY A 54 -3.36 -9.12 -5.35
CA GLY A 54 -2.49 -8.88 -4.20
C GLY A 54 -3.20 -9.07 -2.86
N LEU A 55 -4.40 -8.50 -2.69
CA LEU A 55 -5.22 -8.70 -1.49
C LEU A 55 -5.57 -10.18 -1.26
N HIS A 56 -5.93 -10.91 -2.32
CA HIS A 56 -6.31 -12.33 -2.25
C HIS A 56 -5.14 -13.23 -1.80
N PHE A 57 -3.94 -12.96 -2.27
CA PHE A 57 -2.77 -13.78 -1.93
C PHE A 57 -2.13 -13.40 -0.59
N ALA A 58 -2.46 -12.23 -0.02
CA ALA A 58 -1.90 -11.78 1.23
C ALA A 58 -2.31 -12.66 2.41
N GLN A 59 -1.33 -13.03 3.24
CA GLN A 59 -1.50 -13.86 4.44
C GLN A 59 -1.14 -13.10 5.72
N GLY A 60 -0.41 -12.00 5.61
CA GLY A 60 0.01 -11.17 6.72
C GLY A 60 -1.15 -10.58 7.52
N GLU A 61 -0.90 -10.24 8.77
CA GLU A 61 -1.90 -9.58 9.64
C GLU A 61 -2.31 -8.20 9.09
N TYR A 62 -1.36 -7.48 8.54
CA TYR A 62 -1.57 -6.19 7.88
C TYR A 62 -1.06 -6.22 6.44
N ILE A 63 -1.72 -5.50 5.57
CA ILE A 63 -1.38 -5.34 4.17
C ILE A 63 -0.88 -3.92 3.93
N GLY A 64 0.29 -3.76 3.33
CA GLY A 64 0.81 -2.51 2.82
C GLY A 64 0.95 -2.57 1.31
N VAL A 65 0.77 -1.46 0.64
CA VAL A 65 0.93 -1.32 -0.81
C VAL A 65 2.18 -0.52 -1.11
N VAL A 66 2.94 -0.93 -2.10
CA VAL A 66 4.02 -0.12 -2.70
C VAL A 66 3.83 -0.16 -4.21
N GLU A 67 3.66 0.99 -4.82
CA GLU A 67 3.53 1.12 -6.27
C GLU A 67 4.87 0.85 -6.96
N SER A 68 4.84 0.40 -8.19
CA SER A 68 6.05 -0.02 -8.93
C SER A 68 7.04 1.12 -9.21
N ASP A 69 6.57 2.36 -9.21
CA ASP A 69 7.35 3.58 -9.40
C ASP A 69 7.74 4.29 -8.09
N ASP A 70 7.33 3.73 -6.94
CA ASP A 70 7.63 4.24 -5.62
C ASP A 70 8.69 3.41 -4.87
N PHE A 71 9.15 3.91 -3.73
CA PHE A 71 10.00 3.16 -2.81
C PHE A 71 9.70 3.47 -1.34
N ALA A 72 9.83 2.45 -0.50
CA ALA A 72 9.61 2.54 0.94
C ALA A 72 10.91 2.85 1.70
N ALA A 73 10.85 3.76 2.68
CA ALA A 73 11.94 3.95 3.62
C ALA A 73 12.20 2.65 4.42
N PRO A 74 13.46 2.34 4.79
CA PRO A 74 13.80 1.07 5.44
C PRO A 74 12.99 0.75 6.71
N GLU A 75 12.59 1.76 7.47
CA GLU A 75 11.85 1.60 8.72
C GLU A 75 10.32 1.72 8.55
N MET A 76 9.83 1.94 7.35
CA MET A 76 8.41 2.25 7.11
C MET A 76 7.49 1.19 7.74
N PHE A 77 7.62 -0.06 7.33
CA PHE A 77 6.71 -1.10 7.78
C PHE A 77 6.90 -1.47 9.26
N SER A 78 8.13 -1.41 9.79
CA SER A 78 8.36 -1.64 11.22
C SER A 78 7.68 -0.58 12.10
N GLN A 79 7.72 0.68 11.69
CA GLN A 79 7.07 1.77 12.44
C GLN A 79 5.54 1.72 12.32
N LEU A 80 5.01 1.45 11.12
CA LEU A 80 3.58 1.33 10.89
C LEU A 80 3.00 0.14 11.66
N TYR A 81 3.64 -1.03 11.59
CA TYR A 81 3.21 -2.23 12.31
C TYR A 81 3.24 -2.03 13.82
N LYS A 82 4.32 -1.46 14.36
CA LYS A 82 4.41 -1.11 15.77
C LYS A 82 3.25 -0.22 16.23
N ALA A 83 2.96 0.83 15.45
CA ALA A 83 1.85 1.74 15.76
C ALA A 83 0.49 1.02 15.68
N ALA A 84 0.29 0.13 14.71
CA ALA A 84 -0.92 -0.66 14.54
C ALA A 84 -1.17 -1.55 15.76
N VAL A 85 -0.18 -2.34 16.16
CA VAL A 85 -0.29 -3.28 17.28
C VAL A 85 -0.48 -2.54 18.62
N GLN A 86 0.32 -1.50 18.87
CA GLN A 86 0.22 -0.73 20.12
C GLN A 86 -1.15 -0.09 20.33
N ASN A 87 -1.81 0.32 19.25
CA ASN A 87 -3.09 1.02 19.32
C ASN A 87 -4.28 0.15 18.90
N ARG A 88 -4.07 -1.13 18.56
CA ARG A 88 -5.08 -2.02 17.99
C ARG A 88 -5.81 -1.37 16.81
N ALA A 89 -5.05 -0.64 15.98
CA ALA A 89 -5.60 0.16 14.91
C ALA A 89 -5.83 -0.71 13.66
N GLN A 90 -6.99 -0.59 13.05
CA GLN A 90 -7.33 -1.27 11.80
C GLN A 90 -6.56 -0.67 10.61
N ILE A 91 -6.21 0.61 10.70
CA ILE A 91 -5.51 1.36 9.65
C ILE A 91 -4.44 2.24 10.31
N VAL A 92 -3.26 2.26 9.74
CA VAL A 92 -2.23 3.23 10.11
C VAL A 92 -1.74 3.93 8.86
N LYS A 93 -1.74 5.24 8.86
CA LYS A 93 -1.28 6.10 7.75
C LYS A 93 -0.06 6.90 8.18
N SER A 94 0.87 7.12 7.27
CA SER A 94 2.04 7.97 7.46
C SER A 94 2.05 9.17 6.53
N ASN A 95 2.91 10.14 6.84
CA ASN A 95 3.35 11.12 5.86
C ASN A 95 4.26 10.48 4.83
N TYR A 96 4.48 11.16 3.73
CA TYR A 96 5.36 10.69 2.66
C TYR A 96 6.22 11.82 2.10
N TYR A 97 7.15 11.46 1.23
CA TYR A 97 7.98 12.38 0.48
C TYR A 97 7.65 12.28 -1.00
N ARG A 98 7.61 13.41 -1.69
CA ARG A 98 7.68 13.43 -3.15
C ARG A 98 9.13 13.46 -3.56
N TYR A 99 9.48 12.60 -4.48
CA TYR A 99 10.82 12.44 -5.00
C TYR A 99 10.85 12.75 -6.51
N TRP A 100 11.86 13.46 -6.96
CA TRP A 100 12.15 13.72 -8.35
C TRP A 100 13.62 13.46 -8.60
N ASP A 101 13.95 12.67 -9.61
CA ASP A 101 15.33 12.35 -10.03
C ASP A 101 15.82 13.30 -11.13
N LYS A 102 14.94 13.86 -11.95
CA LYS A 102 15.24 14.74 -13.10
C LYS A 102 14.43 16.03 -13.06
N PRO A 103 14.99 17.15 -13.59
CA PRO A 103 16.39 17.34 -14.09
C PRO A 103 17.43 17.42 -12.97
N LYS A 104 17.01 17.47 -11.71
CA LYS A 104 17.84 17.49 -10.51
C LYS A 104 17.09 16.80 -9.38
N GLU A 105 17.80 15.95 -8.63
CA GLU A 105 17.22 15.31 -7.47
C GLU A 105 16.60 16.32 -6.52
N LYS A 106 15.36 16.08 -6.14
CA LYS A 106 14.59 16.91 -5.22
C LYS A 106 13.69 16.04 -4.34
N ILE A 107 13.72 16.32 -3.05
CA ILE A 107 12.87 15.65 -2.07
C ILE A 107 12.01 16.70 -1.36
N LYS A 108 10.70 16.48 -1.31
CA LYS A 108 9.76 17.35 -0.60
C LYS A 108 8.89 16.52 0.33
N LYS A 109 8.89 16.85 1.61
CA LYS A 109 7.99 16.23 2.58
C LYS A 109 6.55 16.68 2.33
N GLU A 110 5.65 15.72 2.17
CA GLU A 110 4.21 15.98 2.08
C GLU A 110 3.55 15.48 3.37
N PRO A 111 3.12 16.39 4.24
CA PRO A 111 2.37 16.02 5.41
C PRO A 111 0.94 15.65 5.00
N LEU A 112 0.68 14.36 4.81
CA LEU A 112 -0.66 13.84 4.50
C LEU A 112 -1.71 14.41 5.48
N LEU A 113 -1.28 14.63 6.70
CA LEU A 113 -2.11 14.92 7.84
C LEU A 113 -1.87 16.33 8.41
N LYS A 114 -1.53 17.30 7.57
CA LYS A 114 -1.22 18.69 8.03
C LYS A 114 -2.25 19.29 9.00
N TYR A 115 -3.47 18.77 8.97
CA TYR A 115 -4.59 19.28 9.75
C TYR A 115 -5.29 18.19 10.57
N LEU A 116 -4.63 17.04 10.77
CA LEU A 116 -5.13 15.92 11.54
C LEU A 116 -4.21 15.66 12.74
N PRO A 117 -4.73 15.10 13.83
CA PRO A 117 -3.91 14.71 14.96
C PRO A 117 -2.80 13.73 14.54
N TYR A 118 -1.58 13.99 14.98
CA TYR A 118 -0.43 13.14 14.69
C TYR A 118 -0.14 12.23 15.88
N LYS A 119 0.20 10.95 15.62
CA LYS A 119 0.44 9.92 16.64
C LYS A 119 -0.74 9.72 17.60
N GLN A 120 -1.96 9.81 17.09
CA GLN A 120 -3.18 9.60 17.84
C GLN A 120 -4.10 8.65 17.08
N VAL A 121 -4.89 7.88 17.81
CA VAL A 121 -6.02 7.15 17.25
C VAL A 121 -7.17 8.11 17.02
N ILE A 122 -7.73 8.09 15.83
CA ILE A 122 -8.86 8.93 15.44
C ILE A 122 -9.97 8.07 14.82
N HIS A 123 -11.20 8.51 14.96
CA HIS A 123 -12.32 7.96 14.22
C HIS A 123 -12.52 8.80 12.94
N PRO A 124 -12.50 8.22 11.74
CA PRO A 124 -12.53 8.99 10.48
C PRO A 124 -13.69 9.98 10.37
N TRP A 125 -14.89 9.61 10.82
CA TRP A 125 -16.09 10.47 10.77
C TRP A 125 -15.97 11.75 11.61
N ALA A 126 -15.13 11.76 12.64
CA ALA A 126 -14.84 12.99 13.39
C ALA A 126 -13.96 13.97 12.59
N TYR A 127 -13.37 13.50 11.49
CA TYR A 127 -12.44 14.29 10.69
C TYR A 127 -12.78 14.19 9.20
N GLN A 128 -13.91 14.80 8.78
CA GLN A 128 -14.42 14.77 7.40
C GLN A 128 -13.39 15.14 6.33
N ARG A 129 -12.33 15.85 6.71
CA ARG A 129 -11.23 16.19 5.81
C ARG A 129 -10.49 14.95 5.28
N LEU A 130 -10.47 13.82 6.02
CA LEU A 130 -9.90 12.56 5.56
C LEU A 130 -10.50 12.10 4.23
N PHE A 131 -11.78 12.34 4.01
CA PHE A 131 -12.51 11.96 2.79
C PHE A 131 -12.19 12.87 1.58
N ARG A 132 -11.39 13.92 1.77
CA ARG A 132 -11.01 14.91 0.75
C ARG A 132 -9.52 14.98 0.47
N ILE A 133 -8.70 14.20 1.18
CA ILE A 133 -7.27 14.14 0.93
C ILE A 133 -6.96 13.15 -0.19
N GLN A 134 -5.78 13.27 -0.78
CA GLN A 134 -5.29 12.29 -1.74
C GLN A 134 -5.30 10.89 -1.10
N PRO A 135 -5.83 9.88 -1.77
CA PRO A 135 -6.03 8.54 -1.19
C PRO A 135 -4.73 7.89 -0.73
N SER A 136 -3.62 8.08 -1.47
CA SER A 136 -2.26 7.60 -1.12
C SER A 136 -2.26 6.25 -0.39
N ILE A 137 -2.88 5.22 -0.99
CA ILE A 137 -3.04 3.90 -0.38
C ILE A 137 -1.72 3.29 0.09
N TRP A 138 -0.64 3.59 -0.63
CA TRP A 138 0.73 3.20 -0.38
C TRP A 138 1.38 3.88 0.85
N SER A 139 0.75 4.88 1.45
CA SER A 139 1.30 5.57 2.63
C SER A 139 0.87 4.94 3.97
N GLY A 140 0.45 3.68 3.98
CA GLY A 140 -0.02 3.07 5.22
C GLY A 140 -0.15 1.56 5.13
N ILE A 141 -0.69 0.98 6.22
CA ILE A 141 -1.06 -0.42 6.30
C ILE A 141 -2.51 -0.57 6.75
N TYR A 142 -3.11 -1.67 6.35
CA TYR A 142 -4.52 -2.01 6.57
C TYR A 142 -4.62 -3.40 7.18
N GLN A 143 -5.38 -3.57 8.24
CA GLN A 143 -5.60 -4.87 8.86
C GLN A 143 -6.34 -5.78 7.87
N ARG A 144 -5.75 -6.95 7.55
CA ARG A 144 -6.32 -7.87 6.57
C ARG A 144 -7.71 -8.35 6.97
N ALA A 145 -7.88 -8.79 8.23
CA ALA A 145 -9.18 -9.24 8.72
C ALA A 145 -10.28 -8.17 8.62
N PHE A 146 -9.94 -6.89 8.83
CA PHE A 146 -10.88 -5.78 8.65
C PHE A 146 -11.32 -5.64 7.18
N LEU A 147 -10.38 -5.74 6.23
CA LEU A 147 -10.71 -5.67 4.80
C LEU A 147 -11.61 -6.84 4.39
N GLU A 148 -11.28 -8.06 4.82
CA GLU A 148 -12.02 -9.28 4.50
C GLU A 148 -13.44 -9.26 5.08
N GLN A 149 -13.60 -8.98 6.37
CA GLN A 149 -14.89 -8.93 7.06
C GLN A 149 -15.86 -7.92 6.46
N ASN A 150 -15.33 -6.82 5.94
CA ASN A 150 -16.12 -5.75 5.35
C ASN A 150 -16.16 -5.82 3.81
N GLN A 151 -15.61 -6.87 3.21
CA GLN A 151 -15.58 -7.08 1.76
C GLN A 151 -15.01 -5.87 1.00
N ILE A 152 -13.97 -5.25 1.58
CA ILE A 152 -13.32 -4.09 0.97
C ILE A 152 -12.34 -4.56 -0.11
N ALA A 153 -12.65 -4.22 -1.35
CA ALA A 153 -11.86 -4.52 -2.52
C ALA A 153 -11.81 -3.32 -3.46
N PHE A 154 -10.86 -3.34 -4.38
CA PHE A 154 -10.77 -2.36 -5.45
C PHE A 154 -11.85 -2.60 -6.51
N LEU A 155 -12.28 -1.55 -7.18
CA LEU A 155 -13.14 -1.67 -8.34
C LEU A 155 -12.33 -2.18 -9.54
N GLU A 156 -12.82 -3.22 -10.20
CA GLU A 156 -12.19 -3.78 -11.40
C GLU A 156 -12.73 -3.09 -12.66
N THR A 157 -12.54 -1.77 -12.71
CA THR A 157 -12.89 -0.97 -13.88
C THR A 157 -11.72 -0.93 -14.87
N PRO A 158 -11.97 -0.85 -16.19
CA PRO A 158 -10.91 -0.73 -17.18
C PRO A 158 -10.04 0.52 -16.94
N GLY A 159 -8.74 0.35 -17.13
CA GLY A 159 -7.76 1.44 -17.00
C GLY A 159 -7.54 1.88 -15.55
N ALA A 160 -6.90 3.04 -15.39
CA ALA A 160 -6.66 3.67 -14.09
C ALA A 160 -7.76 4.72 -13.81
N ALA A 161 -8.87 4.29 -13.20
CA ALA A 161 -10.07 5.09 -13.01
C ALA A 161 -10.39 5.32 -11.52
N TYR A 162 -9.46 5.93 -10.77
CA TYR A 162 -9.66 6.30 -9.36
C TYR A 162 -10.07 5.14 -8.43
N GLN A 163 -9.60 3.93 -8.70
CA GLN A 163 -9.89 2.75 -7.87
C GLN A 163 -9.36 2.89 -6.44
N ASP A 164 -8.22 3.56 -6.27
CA ASP A 164 -7.61 3.95 -5.00
C ASP A 164 -8.52 4.88 -4.17
N THR A 165 -9.20 5.83 -4.82
CA THR A 165 -10.16 6.73 -4.17
C THR A 165 -11.37 5.96 -3.62
N SER A 166 -11.92 5.04 -4.42
CA SER A 166 -13.03 4.18 -4.00
C SER A 166 -12.63 3.28 -2.82
N PHE A 167 -11.47 2.66 -2.90
CA PHE A 167 -10.93 1.83 -1.82
C PHE A 167 -10.77 2.64 -0.53
N THR A 168 -10.08 3.78 -0.60
CA THR A 168 -9.83 4.64 0.57
C THR A 168 -11.13 5.15 1.19
N PHE A 169 -12.11 5.53 0.37
CA PHE A 169 -13.42 5.95 0.86
C PHE A 169 -14.11 4.83 1.64
N LYS A 170 -14.18 3.61 1.10
CA LYS A 170 -14.78 2.45 1.79
C LYS A 170 -14.08 2.18 3.12
N VAL A 171 -12.74 2.17 3.10
CA VAL A 171 -11.92 1.96 4.28
C VAL A 171 -12.26 2.97 5.38
N PHE A 172 -12.28 4.27 5.09
CA PHE A 172 -12.57 5.30 6.09
C PHE A 172 -14.06 5.38 6.49
N ALA A 173 -14.97 4.98 5.61
CA ALA A 173 -16.41 5.04 5.90
C ALA A 173 -16.85 3.96 6.89
N ILE A 174 -16.12 2.85 6.97
CA ILE A 174 -16.48 1.68 7.78
C ILE A 174 -15.69 1.61 9.08
N THR A 175 -14.54 2.31 9.15
CA THR A 175 -13.68 2.32 10.36
C THR A 175 -14.32 3.00 11.54
#